data_78bf03846c0ca65aa95e89cb6023efa2
#
_entry.id   78bf03846c0ca65aa95e89cb6023efa2
#
_cell.length_a   1.000
_cell.length_b   1.000
_cell.length_c   1.000
_cell.angle_alpha   90.00
_cell.angle_beta   90.00
_cell.angle_gamma   90.00
#
_symmetry.space_group_name_H-M   'P 1'
#
loop_
_entity.id
_entity.type
_entity.pdbx_description
1 polymer ?
#
loop_
_entity_poly.entity_id
_entity_poly.type
_entity_poly.pdbx_seq_one_letter_code
_entity_poly.pdbx_strand_id
1 'polypeptide(L)'
;MPNDFWDHPAIAAACTDRDMGALISAYRHHPQHLSRVTQDRMAAWLGISQAQLSRYESGENQIDRLDRLRHFAQVLGVPGERLWFDRVVIPAQVGLPVAGPPDVLAAPWEATSIARSVEETARSDLAISRRAALTGAAAVTVGSALVEPLQRWLHPLQNLSKWSSHSAISEEELYALQRVADGLRGWGGRGGYGLARKAVLGQLDELAERLGRAPSGPTTERAFFIGAELSKVAASMSFDAGLHNAAQRYYVLAVRMAKAGHNDGFAALCLAAMARQMFDLGRPEDGLELVQLGQYGTRRTGTPTLKALLLTREAWAYAQMGKTREFHQAVGMAQDSFAQRDADNEPRYLHNFDEAELEGVIGARCRDLAMHDPAQAVFAEQHIRRALALRDPSKVRNRAFDVIGLARTKMVAGDPEAACGLINEVLPTAAKLSSGRVLRKLEDFAKEAARHRHIPAVQDTRDAIRAIRTA
;
A
#
# COMPACT_ATOMS: atom_id res chain seq x y z
N MET A 1 -22.20 9.69 -17.83
CA MET A 1 -23.34 9.57 -18.76
C MET A 1 -24.58 9.28 -17.92
N PRO A 2 -25.79 9.80 -18.30
CA PRO A 2 -27.04 9.44 -17.65
C PRO A 2 -27.31 7.94 -17.80
N ASN A 3 -28.10 7.33 -16.88
CA ASN A 3 -28.35 5.89 -16.92
C ASN A 3 -29.13 5.47 -18.18
N ASP A 4 -30.02 6.34 -18.71
CA ASP A 4 -30.78 6.12 -19.92
C ASP A 4 -29.93 6.12 -21.22
N PHE A 5 -28.73 6.67 -21.19
CA PHE A 5 -27.78 6.58 -22.31
C PHE A 5 -27.48 5.13 -22.71
N TRP A 6 -27.29 4.28 -21.70
CA TRP A 6 -26.94 2.88 -21.90
C TRP A 6 -28.13 1.98 -22.26
N ASP A 7 -29.35 2.50 -22.18
CA ASP A 7 -30.58 1.79 -22.54
C ASP A 7 -30.93 1.94 -24.04
N HIS A 8 -30.10 2.66 -24.81
CA HIS A 8 -30.32 2.83 -26.24
C HIS A 8 -30.32 1.48 -26.96
N PRO A 9 -31.30 1.20 -27.86
CA PRO A 9 -31.44 -0.10 -28.51
C PRO A 9 -30.21 -0.62 -29.22
N ALA A 10 -29.46 0.25 -29.90
CA ALA A 10 -28.23 -0.12 -30.62
C ALA A 10 -27.10 -0.54 -29.64
N ILE A 11 -27.01 0.09 -28.46
CA ILE A 11 -26.05 -0.28 -27.41
C ILE A 11 -26.47 -1.62 -26.80
N ALA A 12 -27.74 -1.80 -26.49
CA ALA A 12 -28.28 -3.03 -25.92
C ALA A 12 -28.07 -4.22 -26.87
N ALA A 13 -28.30 -4.03 -28.18
CA ALA A 13 -28.02 -5.04 -29.21
C ALA A 13 -26.54 -5.42 -29.25
N ALA A 14 -25.63 -4.44 -29.33
CA ALA A 14 -24.19 -4.68 -29.36
C ALA A 14 -23.67 -5.44 -28.11
N CYS A 15 -24.23 -5.15 -26.93
CA CYS A 15 -23.94 -5.88 -25.69
C CYS A 15 -24.45 -7.34 -25.75
N THR A 16 -25.65 -7.55 -26.33
CA THR A 16 -26.24 -8.90 -26.50
C THR A 16 -25.44 -9.73 -27.48
N ASP A 17 -25.01 -9.12 -28.60
CA ASP A 17 -24.23 -9.77 -29.64
C ASP A 17 -22.76 -9.93 -29.27
N ARG A 18 -22.34 -9.38 -28.12
CA ARG A 18 -20.98 -9.41 -27.60
C ARG A 18 -19.95 -8.79 -28.55
N ASP A 19 -20.35 -7.74 -29.25
CA ASP A 19 -19.54 -7.04 -30.23
C ASP A 19 -19.11 -5.65 -29.72
N MET A 20 -17.83 -5.54 -29.36
CA MET A 20 -17.25 -4.27 -28.87
C MET A 20 -17.12 -3.24 -30.00
N GLY A 21 -16.90 -3.65 -31.25
CA GLY A 21 -16.85 -2.76 -32.40
C GLY A 21 -18.21 -2.09 -32.66
N ALA A 22 -19.26 -2.90 -32.65
CA ALA A 22 -20.65 -2.42 -32.75
C ALA A 22 -21.02 -1.50 -31.57
N LEU A 23 -20.55 -1.83 -30.35
CA LEU A 23 -20.79 -1.00 -29.17
C LEU A 23 -20.10 0.37 -29.28
N ILE A 24 -18.86 0.41 -29.73
CA ILE A 24 -18.12 1.66 -29.97
C ILE A 24 -18.84 2.50 -31.04
N SER A 25 -19.30 1.86 -32.12
CA SER A 25 -20.07 2.52 -33.17
C SER A 25 -21.39 3.10 -32.66
N ALA A 26 -22.15 2.30 -31.89
CA ALA A 26 -23.41 2.74 -31.27
C ALA A 26 -23.20 3.89 -30.28
N TYR A 27 -22.14 3.83 -29.48
CA TYR A 27 -21.75 4.93 -28.58
C TYR A 27 -21.47 6.21 -29.37
N ARG A 28 -20.66 6.13 -30.43
CA ARG A 28 -20.23 7.28 -31.20
C ARG A 28 -21.40 7.97 -31.92
N HIS A 29 -22.42 7.22 -32.34
CA HIS A 29 -23.61 7.71 -33.03
C HIS A 29 -24.80 7.99 -32.09
N HIS A 30 -24.61 7.91 -30.79
CA HIS A 30 -25.71 8.08 -29.84
C HIS A 30 -26.34 9.47 -29.91
N PRO A 31 -27.68 9.58 -29.99
CA PRO A 31 -28.37 10.87 -30.20
C PRO A 31 -28.20 11.86 -29.02
N GLN A 32 -27.85 11.43 -27.83
CA GLN A 32 -27.58 12.34 -26.71
C GLN A 32 -26.22 13.05 -26.74
N HIS A 33 -25.37 12.77 -27.73
CA HIS A 33 -24.17 13.58 -27.94
C HIS A 33 -24.54 14.96 -28.48
N LEU A 34 -24.10 16.02 -27.78
CA LEU A 34 -24.30 17.41 -28.23
C LEU A 34 -23.63 17.73 -29.58
N SER A 35 -22.60 16.97 -29.96
CA SER A 35 -21.92 17.04 -31.24
C SER A 35 -21.50 15.63 -31.68
N ARG A 36 -21.51 15.40 -33.01
CA ARG A 36 -21.11 14.10 -33.57
C ARG A 36 -19.68 13.74 -33.18
N VAL A 37 -19.49 12.58 -32.57
CA VAL A 37 -18.15 12.05 -32.23
C VAL A 37 -17.54 11.45 -33.51
N THR A 38 -16.46 12.05 -34.02
CA THR A 38 -15.77 11.54 -35.20
C THR A 38 -14.95 10.28 -34.89
N GLN A 39 -14.62 9.47 -35.90
CA GLN A 39 -13.74 8.31 -35.72
C GLN A 39 -12.36 8.70 -35.18
N ASP A 40 -11.78 9.81 -35.66
CA ASP A 40 -10.47 10.29 -35.17
C ASP A 40 -10.50 10.61 -33.68
N ARG A 41 -11.55 11.28 -33.22
CA ARG A 41 -11.72 11.63 -31.81
C ARG A 41 -11.91 10.39 -30.94
N MET A 42 -12.73 9.45 -31.42
CA MET A 42 -12.95 8.18 -30.74
C MET A 42 -11.66 7.33 -30.69
N ALA A 43 -10.94 7.24 -31.81
CA ALA A 43 -9.66 6.53 -31.88
C ALA A 43 -8.62 7.11 -30.92
N ALA A 44 -8.56 8.45 -30.81
CA ALA A 44 -7.69 9.13 -29.84
C ALA A 44 -8.06 8.78 -28.38
N TRP A 45 -9.35 8.72 -28.04
CA TRP A 45 -9.79 8.30 -26.70
C TRP A 45 -9.40 6.86 -26.37
N LEU A 46 -9.54 5.96 -27.36
CA LEU A 46 -9.24 4.53 -27.20
C LEU A 46 -7.74 4.19 -27.31
N GLY A 47 -6.90 5.18 -27.66
CA GLY A 47 -5.45 4.98 -27.83
C GLY A 47 -5.08 4.11 -29.03
N ILE A 48 -5.87 4.15 -30.12
CA ILE A 48 -5.67 3.39 -31.37
C ILE A 48 -5.66 4.32 -32.58
N SER A 49 -5.25 3.81 -33.74
CA SER A 49 -5.35 4.57 -34.98
C SER A 49 -6.80 4.57 -35.52
N GLN A 50 -7.16 5.63 -36.28
CA GLN A 50 -8.46 5.73 -36.94
C GLN A 50 -8.72 4.53 -37.88
N ALA A 51 -7.71 4.06 -38.59
CA ALA A 51 -7.82 2.90 -39.47
C ALA A 51 -8.10 1.58 -38.69
N GLN A 52 -7.55 1.44 -37.45
CA GLN A 52 -7.89 0.33 -36.57
C GLN A 52 -9.34 0.41 -36.07
N LEU A 53 -9.77 1.61 -35.65
CA LEU A 53 -11.15 1.82 -35.22
C LEU A 53 -12.15 1.50 -36.32
N SER A 54 -11.89 1.96 -37.56
CA SER A 54 -12.74 1.68 -38.71
C SER A 54 -12.91 0.20 -38.99
N ARG A 55 -11.84 -0.59 -38.89
CA ARG A 55 -11.88 -2.06 -39.01
C ARG A 55 -12.63 -2.76 -37.89
N TYR A 56 -12.59 -2.22 -36.67
CA TYR A 56 -13.40 -2.72 -35.58
C TYR A 56 -14.88 -2.41 -35.77
N GLU A 57 -15.23 -1.18 -36.15
CA GLU A 57 -16.61 -0.76 -36.38
C GLU A 57 -17.25 -1.45 -37.62
N SER A 58 -16.46 -1.84 -38.63
CA SER A 58 -16.94 -2.58 -39.81
C SER A 58 -17.05 -4.09 -39.56
N GLY A 59 -16.58 -4.60 -38.46
CA GLY A 59 -16.52 -6.04 -38.18
C GLY A 59 -15.42 -6.80 -38.92
N GLU A 60 -14.56 -6.13 -39.67
CA GLU A 60 -13.42 -6.71 -40.39
C GLU A 60 -12.41 -7.34 -39.41
N ASN A 61 -12.23 -6.70 -38.25
CA ASN A 61 -11.42 -7.23 -37.15
C ASN A 61 -12.26 -7.31 -35.87
N GLN A 62 -12.20 -8.46 -35.20
CA GLN A 62 -12.82 -8.63 -33.89
C GLN A 62 -11.85 -8.26 -32.77
N ILE A 63 -12.42 -7.72 -31.66
CA ILE A 63 -11.67 -7.41 -30.43
C ILE A 63 -11.88 -8.57 -29.46
N ASP A 64 -10.98 -9.54 -29.50
CA ASP A 64 -11.03 -10.79 -28.70
C ASP A 64 -10.11 -10.76 -27.46
N ARG A 65 -9.17 -9.82 -27.41
CA ARG A 65 -8.26 -9.67 -26.27
C ARG A 65 -8.96 -8.97 -25.09
N LEU A 66 -9.06 -9.69 -23.97
CA LEU A 66 -9.74 -9.26 -22.77
C LEU A 66 -9.17 -7.95 -22.18
N ASP A 67 -7.86 -7.71 -22.27
CA ASP A 67 -7.22 -6.48 -21.85
C ASP A 67 -7.70 -5.26 -22.65
N ARG A 68 -7.89 -5.42 -23.97
CA ARG A 68 -8.44 -4.37 -24.83
C ARG A 68 -9.92 -4.15 -24.60
N LEU A 69 -10.71 -5.21 -24.46
CA LEU A 69 -12.13 -5.12 -24.15
C LEU A 69 -12.36 -4.32 -22.85
N ARG A 70 -11.60 -4.61 -21.81
CA ARG A 70 -11.65 -3.88 -20.54
C ARG A 70 -11.21 -2.43 -20.67
N HIS A 71 -10.12 -2.17 -21.39
CA HIS A 71 -9.65 -0.82 -21.62
C HIS A 71 -10.71 0.02 -22.34
N PHE A 72 -11.29 -0.49 -23.41
CA PHE A 72 -12.31 0.25 -24.17
C PHE A 72 -13.59 0.46 -23.36
N ALA A 73 -14.05 -0.55 -22.62
CA ALA A 73 -15.19 -0.42 -21.72
C ALA A 73 -14.96 0.66 -20.64
N GLN A 74 -13.75 0.69 -20.07
CA GLN A 74 -13.38 1.68 -19.05
C GLN A 74 -13.32 3.11 -19.64
N VAL A 75 -12.73 3.28 -20.81
CA VAL A 75 -12.64 4.58 -21.48
C VAL A 75 -14.02 5.13 -21.84
N LEU A 76 -14.93 4.26 -22.28
CA LEU A 76 -16.30 4.62 -22.63
C LEU A 76 -17.21 4.78 -21.40
N GLY A 77 -16.80 4.25 -20.23
CA GLY A 77 -17.60 4.26 -19.02
C GLY A 77 -18.80 3.30 -19.09
N VAL A 78 -18.66 2.14 -19.76
CA VAL A 78 -19.72 1.13 -19.88
C VAL A 78 -20.02 0.53 -18.52
N PRO A 79 -21.30 0.51 -18.05
CA PRO A 79 -21.67 -0.11 -16.79
C PRO A 79 -21.34 -1.60 -16.75
N GLY A 80 -20.77 -2.08 -15.62
CA GLY A 80 -20.30 -3.46 -15.49
C GLY A 80 -21.36 -4.52 -15.72
N GLU A 81 -22.61 -4.22 -15.40
CA GLU A 81 -23.77 -5.09 -15.63
C GLU A 81 -24.07 -5.37 -17.11
N ARG A 82 -23.56 -4.51 -18.02
CA ARG A 82 -23.71 -4.67 -19.47
C ARG A 82 -22.53 -5.34 -20.17
N LEU A 83 -21.45 -5.64 -19.42
CA LEU A 83 -20.25 -6.25 -19.94
C LEU A 83 -20.38 -7.78 -19.98
N TRP A 84 -20.40 -8.37 -21.20
CA TRP A 84 -20.49 -9.82 -21.39
C TRP A 84 -19.18 -10.58 -21.06
N PHE A 85 -18.05 -9.91 -21.01
CA PHE A 85 -16.75 -10.48 -20.73
C PHE A 85 -16.32 -10.34 -19.27
N ASP A 86 -17.06 -9.60 -18.44
CA ASP A 86 -16.86 -9.52 -16.99
C ASP A 86 -17.77 -10.49 -16.19
N ARG A 87 -18.71 -11.14 -16.87
CA ARG A 87 -19.45 -12.26 -16.30
C ARG A 87 -18.58 -13.50 -16.35
N VAL A 88 -17.74 -13.72 -15.36
CA VAL A 88 -17.24 -15.06 -15.07
C VAL A 88 -18.44 -15.86 -14.56
N VAL A 89 -19.10 -16.58 -15.44
CA VAL A 89 -19.99 -17.65 -15.05
C VAL A 89 -19.11 -18.77 -14.51
N ILE A 90 -18.87 -18.75 -13.22
CA ILE A 90 -18.38 -19.93 -12.50
C ILE A 90 -19.56 -20.91 -12.55
N PRO A 91 -19.38 -22.17 -13.12
CA PRO A 91 -20.41 -23.18 -13.00
C PRO A 91 -20.73 -23.33 -11.51
N ALA A 92 -22.00 -23.30 -11.18
CA ALA A 92 -22.49 -23.39 -9.82
C ALA A 92 -22.03 -24.74 -9.21
N GLN A 93 -20.90 -24.73 -8.57
CA GLN A 93 -20.70 -25.59 -7.42
C GLN A 93 -21.58 -24.97 -6.33
N VAL A 94 -22.51 -25.76 -5.81
CA VAL A 94 -23.32 -25.45 -4.64
C VAL A 94 -22.36 -25.27 -3.47
N GLY A 95 -21.82 -24.07 -3.35
CA GLY A 95 -21.04 -23.58 -2.25
C GLY A 95 -21.77 -22.34 -1.74
N LEU A 96 -21.98 -22.30 -0.45
CA LEU A 96 -22.49 -21.16 0.31
C LEU A 96 -21.98 -19.84 -0.29
N PRO A 97 -22.78 -18.76 -0.30
CA PRO A 97 -22.33 -17.45 -0.79
C PRO A 97 -21.04 -17.09 -0.05
N VAL A 98 -19.93 -16.98 -0.78
CA VAL A 98 -18.71 -16.43 -0.22
C VAL A 98 -19.05 -14.97 0.09
N ALA A 99 -19.37 -14.71 1.34
CA ALA A 99 -19.51 -13.35 1.85
C ALA A 99 -18.24 -12.59 1.44
N GLY A 100 -18.41 -11.38 0.94
CA GLY A 100 -17.28 -10.50 0.65
C GLY A 100 -16.38 -10.40 1.89
N PRO A 101 -15.12 -9.98 1.74
CA PRO A 101 -14.23 -9.86 2.89
C PRO A 101 -14.91 -9.03 3.99
N PRO A 102 -14.81 -9.44 5.27
CA PRO A 102 -15.52 -8.78 6.35
C PRO A 102 -15.15 -7.30 6.45
N ASP A 103 -16.13 -6.46 6.80
CA ASP A 103 -15.86 -5.06 7.11
C ASP A 103 -15.17 -4.96 8.47
N VAL A 104 -13.85 -4.96 8.43
CA VAL A 104 -13.00 -4.91 9.63
C VAL A 104 -13.10 -3.57 10.38
N LEU A 105 -13.62 -2.51 9.75
CA LEU A 105 -13.83 -1.21 10.39
C LEU A 105 -15.12 -1.19 11.21
N ALA A 106 -16.19 -1.81 10.72
CA ALA A 106 -17.49 -1.87 11.40
C ALA A 106 -17.54 -2.90 12.53
N ALA A 107 -16.65 -3.89 12.57
CA ALA A 107 -16.68 -4.95 13.56
C ALA A 107 -16.54 -4.42 15.00
N PRO A 108 -17.20 -5.03 16.01
CA PRO A 108 -17.07 -4.64 17.42
C PRO A 108 -15.65 -4.68 17.95
N TRP A 109 -15.30 -3.79 18.88
CA TRP A 109 -14.00 -3.76 19.57
C TRP A 109 -14.01 -4.66 20.82
N GLU A 110 -14.19 -5.95 20.59
CA GLU A 110 -14.18 -7.02 21.55
C GLU A 110 -13.17 -8.09 21.14
N ALA A 111 -12.49 -8.71 22.07
CA ALA A 111 -11.43 -9.68 21.77
C ALA A 111 -11.91 -10.82 20.87
N THR A 112 -13.08 -11.37 21.11
CA THR A 112 -13.67 -12.45 20.29
C THR A 112 -14.05 -11.97 18.88
N SER A 113 -14.60 -10.76 18.76
CA SER A 113 -14.91 -10.16 17.46
C SER A 113 -13.64 -9.83 16.67
N ILE A 114 -12.58 -9.38 17.35
CA ILE A 114 -11.27 -9.13 16.74
C ILE A 114 -10.69 -10.46 16.21
N ALA A 115 -10.66 -11.53 17.01
CA ALA A 115 -10.17 -12.83 16.58
C ALA A 115 -10.96 -13.36 15.39
N ARG A 116 -12.29 -13.30 15.41
CA ARG A 116 -13.18 -13.70 14.30
C ARG A 116 -12.90 -12.90 13.03
N SER A 117 -12.75 -11.57 13.14
CA SER A 117 -12.45 -10.72 11.97
C SER A 117 -11.11 -11.07 11.32
N VAL A 118 -10.11 -11.48 12.12
CA VAL A 118 -8.80 -11.94 11.62
C VAL A 118 -8.95 -13.26 10.88
N GLU A 119 -9.63 -14.24 11.49
CA GLU A 119 -9.92 -15.55 10.92
C GLU A 119 -10.65 -15.44 9.57
N GLU A 120 -11.77 -14.73 9.52
CA GLU A 120 -12.58 -14.54 8.33
C GLU A 120 -11.80 -13.82 7.22
N THR A 121 -11.01 -12.79 7.56
CA THR A 121 -10.18 -12.06 6.59
C THR A 121 -9.06 -12.95 6.04
N ALA A 122 -8.38 -13.70 6.89
CA ALA A 122 -7.30 -14.59 6.48
C ALA A 122 -7.81 -15.71 5.57
N ARG A 123 -8.91 -16.38 5.93
CA ARG A 123 -9.56 -17.43 5.12
C ARG A 123 -10.05 -16.90 3.78
N SER A 124 -10.70 -15.73 3.76
CA SER A 124 -11.12 -15.08 2.53
C SER A 124 -9.94 -14.84 1.59
N ASP A 125 -8.85 -14.26 2.11
CA ASP A 125 -7.66 -13.93 1.32
C ASP A 125 -6.84 -15.17 0.90
N LEU A 126 -6.90 -16.27 1.65
CA LEU A 126 -6.30 -17.57 1.24
C LEU A 126 -7.06 -18.19 0.07
N ALA A 127 -8.38 -18.04 0.03
CA ALA A 127 -9.25 -18.56 -1.02
C ALA A 127 -9.15 -17.77 -2.34
N ILE A 128 -8.77 -16.49 -2.29
CA ILE A 128 -8.71 -15.61 -3.47
C ILE A 128 -7.38 -15.78 -4.22
N SER A 129 -7.43 -16.03 -5.53
CA SER A 129 -6.23 -16.01 -6.36
C SER A 129 -5.64 -14.59 -6.47
N ARG A 130 -4.30 -14.47 -6.65
CA ARG A 130 -3.64 -13.18 -6.83
C ARG A 130 -4.28 -12.34 -7.96
N ARG A 131 -4.70 -12.98 -9.05
CA ARG A 131 -5.36 -12.32 -10.18
C ARG A 131 -6.72 -11.75 -9.76
N ALA A 132 -7.54 -12.51 -9.02
CA ALA A 132 -8.83 -12.06 -8.51
C ALA A 132 -8.67 -10.95 -7.47
N ALA A 133 -7.63 -10.99 -6.63
CA ALA A 133 -7.31 -9.93 -5.67
C ALA A 133 -6.91 -8.61 -6.33
N LEU A 134 -6.27 -8.65 -7.50
CA LEU A 134 -5.89 -7.46 -8.27
C LEU A 134 -7.05 -6.90 -9.11
N THR A 135 -7.99 -7.76 -9.53
CA THR A 135 -9.15 -7.35 -10.36
C THR A 135 -10.36 -6.98 -9.51
N GLY A 136 -10.50 -7.52 -8.31
CA GLY A 136 -11.53 -7.17 -7.34
C GLY A 136 -11.12 -5.92 -6.54
N ALA A 137 -10.98 -4.78 -7.22
CA ALA A 137 -10.58 -3.52 -6.60
C ALA A 137 -11.70 -2.95 -5.73
N ALA A 138 -11.90 -3.52 -4.54
CA ALA A 138 -12.59 -2.80 -3.48
C ALA A 138 -11.77 -1.54 -3.17
N ALA A 139 -12.42 -0.38 -3.14
CA ALA A 139 -11.76 0.89 -2.89
C ALA A 139 -11.12 0.90 -1.49
N VAL A 140 -10.00 1.59 -1.35
CA VAL A 140 -9.40 1.90 -0.05
C VAL A 140 -10.33 2.88 0.67
N THR A 141 -10.64 2.61 1.94
CA THR A 141 -11.43 3.52 2.78
C THR A 141 -10.57 4.73 3.14
N VAL A 142 -11.12 5.94 3.04
CA VAL A 142 -10.42 7.22 3.24
C VAL A 142 -11.26 8.19 4.08
N GLY A 143 -10.65 9.25 4.58
CA GLY A 143 -11.32 10.27 5.37
C GLY A 143 -11.90 9.76 6.67
N SER A 144 -12.97 10.40 7.13
CA SER A 144 -13.66 10.05 8.39
C SER A 144 -14.11 8.60 8.45
N ALA A 145 -14.50 8.00 7.34
CA ALA A 145 -14.89 6.59 7.27
C ALA A 145 -13.75 5.62 7.67
N LEU A 146 -12.49 6.04 7.53
CA LEU A 146 -11.33 5.30 8.02
C LEU A 146 -11.00 5.65 9.47
N VAL A 147 -10.96 6.93 9.79
CA VAL A 147 -10.40 7.43 11.05
C VAL A 147 -11.37 7.26 12.22
N GLU A 148 -12.66 7.58 12.04
CA GLU A 148 -13.66 7.48 13.13
C GLU A 148 -13.77 6.08 13.75
N PRO A 149 -13.85 4.98 12.98
CA PRO A 149 -13.86 3.64 13.57
C PRO A 149 -12.58 3.31 14.34
N LEU A 150 -11.44 3.86 13.91
CA LEU A 150 -10.14 3.66 14.57
C LEU A 150 -9.99 4.47 15.85
N GLN A 151 -10.74 5.57 16.05
CA GLN A 151 -10.74 6.32 17.31
C GLN A 151 -11.18 5.47 18.51
N ARG A 152 -11.94 4.41 18.27
CA ARG A 152 -12.30 3.43 19.31
C ARG A 152 -11.09 2.78 19.99
N TRP A 153 -9.94 2.76 19.34
CA TRP A 153 -8.68 2.33 19.93
C TRP A 153 -8.31 3.13 21.20
N LEU A 154 -8.73 4.37 21.32
CA LEU A 154 -8.45 5.21 22.49
C LEU A 154 -9.22 4.78 23.75
N HIS A 155 -10.24 3.94 23.60
CA HIS A 155 -11.08 3.49 24.72
C HIS A 155 -10.68 2.06 25.16
N PRO A 156 -10.93 1.70 26.44
CA PRO A 156 -10.77 0.32 26.91
C PRO A 156 -11.62 -0.64 26.08
N LEU A 157 -11.15 -1.87 25.88
CA LEU A 157 -11.98 -2.93 25.31
C LEU A 157 -13.11 -3.27 26.27
N GLN A 158 -14.30 -3.51 25.70
CA GLN A 158 -15.42 -4.02 26.49
C GLN A 158 -15.14 -5.48 26.88
N ASN A 159 -15.47 -5.82 28.11
CA ASN A 159 -15.10 -7.05 28.84
C ASN A 159 -14.93 -8.29 27.95
N LEU A 160 -13.79 -8.96 28.13
CA LEU A 160 -13.58 -10.34 27.72
C LEU A 160 -14.63 -11.21 28.42
N SER A 161 -15.56 -11.76 27.68
CA SER A 161 -16.55 -12.70 28.22
C SER A 161 -15.80 -13.88 28.88
N LYS A 162 -16.30 -14.34 30.05
CA LYS A 162 -15.77 -15.52 30.75
C LYS A 162 -16.00 -16.75 29.87
N TRP A 163 -14.97 -17.21 29.20
CA TRP A 163 -15.00 -18.44 28.40
C TRP A 163 -14.47 -19.63 29.18
N SER A 164 -15.01 -20.81 28.91
CA SER A 164 -14.62 -22.04 29.56
C SER A 164 -13.26 -22.59 29.13
N SER A 165 -12.53 -23.14 30.03
CA SER A 165 -11.11 -23.48 30.12
C SER A 165 -10.56 -24.60 29.23
N HIS A 166 -11.02 -24.81 27.99
CA HIS A 166 -10.61 -26.02 27.25
C HIS A 166 -9.62 -25.81 26.09
N SER A 167 -9.10 -24.61 25.88
CA SER A 167 -8.13 -24.36 24.78
C SER A 167 -7.15 -23.23 25.15
N ALA A 168 -6.38 -23.45 26.22
CA ALA A 168 -5.31 -22.52 26.56
C ALA A 168 -4.15 -22.67 25.58
N ILE A 169 -3.66 -21.55 25.02
CA ILE A 169 -2.41 -21.50 24.25
C ILE A 169 -1.26 -21.65 25.25
N SER A 170 -0.36 -22.61 25.06
CA SER A 170 0.79 -22.81 25.94
C SER A 170 1.89 -21.77 25.70
N GLU A 171 2.75 -21.54 26.70
CA GLU A 171 3.93 -20.67 26.56
C GLU A 171 4.89 -21.19 25.47
N GLU A 172 5.01 -22.51 25.33
CA GLU A 172 5.85 -23.14 24.32
C GLU A 172 5.33 -22.86 22.91
N GLU A 173 4.01 -22.95 22.70
CA GLU A 173 3.36 -22.59 21.44
C GLU A 173 3.53 -21.11 21.13
N LEU A 174 3.40 -20.22 22.12
CA LEU A 174 3.65 -18.79 21.92
C LEU A 174 5.10 -18.51 21.52
N TYR A 175 6.04 -19.19 22.14
CA TYR A 175 7.45 -19.05 21.77
C TYR A 175 7.70 -19.51 20.33
N ALA A 176 7.10 -20.62 19.90
CA ALA A 176 7.18 -21.12 18.54
C ALA A 176 6.57 -20.13 17.54
N LEU A 177 5.37 -19.60 17.82
CA LEU A 177 4.69 -18.59 17.01
C LEU A 177 5.51 -17.30 16.89
N GLN A 178 6.13 -16.85 17.99
CA GLN A 178 6.98 -15.66 17.97
C GLN A 178 8.19 -15.86 17.05
N ARG A 179 8.83 -17.02 17.08
CA ARG A 179 9.96 -17.33 16.17
C ARG A 179 9.52 -17.33 14.70
N VAL A 180 8.33 -17.85 14.41
CA VAL A 180 7.75 -17.81 13.07
C VAL A 180 7.49 -16.37 12.62
N ALA A 181 6.88 -15.55 13.49
CA ALA A 181 6.63 -14.13 13.20
C ALA A 181 7.93 -13.38 12.91
N ASP A 182 9.00 -13.64 13.68
CA ASP A 182 10.32 -13.06 13.48
C ASP A 182 10.96 -13.47 12.15
N GLY A 183 10.88 -14.75 11.81
CA GLY A 183 11.36 -15.28 10.53
C GLY A 183 10.63 -14.65 9.34
N LEU A 184 9.31 -14.58 9.41
CA LEU A 184 8.47 -14.01 8.35
C LEU A 184 8.69 -12.49 8.18
N ARG A 185 9.00 -11.78 9.27
CA ARG A 185 9.39 -10.35 9.23
C ARG A 185 10.67 -10.14 8.41
N GLY A 186 11.63 -11.05 8.52
CA GLY A 186 12.88 -11.03 7.74
C GLY A 186 12.70 -11.36 6.25
N TRP A 187 11.67 -12.11 5.89
CA TRP A 187 11.42 -12.54 4.49
C TRP A 187 10.90 -11.41 3.60
N GLY A 188 10.23 -10.41 4.16
CA GLY A 188 9.68 -9.27 3.40
C GLY A 188 10.71 -8.46 2.61
N GLY A 189 12.01 -8.76 2.75
CA GLY A 189 13.11 -8.11 2.04
C GLY A 189 13.75 -8.92 0.91
N ARG A 190 13.45 -10.21 0.76
CA ARG A 190 14.25 -11.15 -0.07
C ARG A 190 13.55 -11.67 -1.33
N GLY A 191 12.41 -11.10 -1.73
CA GLY A 191 11.65 -11.59 -2.89
C GLY A 191 10.81 -12.85 -2.59
N GLY A 192 9.65 -12.98 -3.23
CA GLY A 192 8.76 -14.12 -2.99
C GLY A 192 7.53 -13.80 -2.15
N TYR A 193 7.04 -12.56 -2.22
CA TYR A 193 5.88 -12.09 -1.46
C TYR A 193 4.64 -13.01 -1.53
N GLY A 194 4.42 -13.71 -2.65
CA GLY A 194 3.23 -14.54 -2.82
C GLY A 194 3.18 -15.75 -1.89
N LEU A 195 4.28 -16.51 -1.79
CA LEU A 195 4.36 -17.70 -0.93
C LEU A 195 4.48 -17.31 0.53
N ALA A 196 5.35 -16.33 0.83
CA ALA A 196 5.52 -15.82 2.18
C ALA A 196 4.22 -15.22 2.74
N ARG A 197 3.45 -14.47 1.93
CA ARG A 197 2.15 -13.94 2.34
C ARG A 197 1.17 -15.05 2.72
N LYS A 198 1.07 -16.11 1.91
CA LYS A 198 0.18 -17.25 2.23
C LYS A 198 0.57 -17.93 3.55
N ALA A 199 1.87 -18.07 3.83
CA ALA A 199 2.34 -18.62 5.09
C ALA A 199 1.93 -17.74 6.29
N VAL A 200 2.05 -16.42 6.18
CA VAL A 200 1.58 -15.47 7.21
C VAL A 200 0.08 -15.60 7.43
N LEU A 201 -0.71 -15.67 6.34
CA LEU A 201 -2.17 -15.78 6.43
C LEU A 201 -2.60 -17.10 7.08
N GLY A 202 -1.94 -18.21 6.78
CA GLY A 202 -2.20 -19.50 7.42
C GLY A 202 -1.90 -19.47 8.92
N GLN A 203 -0.81 -18.81 9.33
CA GLN A 203 -0.50 -18.63 10.76
C GLN A 203 -1.51 -17.72 11.47
N LEU A 204 -2.01 -16.67 10.78
CA LEU A 204 -3.05 -15.79 11.33
C LEU A 204 -4.37 -16.53 11.50
N ASP A 205 -4.78 -17.36 10.54
CA ASP A 205 -6.01 -18.16 10.62
C ASP A 205 -5.97 -19.11 11.81
N GLU A 206 -4.90 -19.89 11.94
CA GLU A 206 -4.69 -20.83 13.04
C GLU A 206 -4.67 -20.13 14.41
N LEU A 207 -3.93 -19.02 14.52
CA LEU A 207 -3.86 -18.25 15.77
C LEU A 207 -5.21 -17.64 16.14
N ALA A 208 -5.95 -17.11 15.16
CA ALA A 208 -7.23 -16.46 15.36
C ALA A 208 -8.31 -17.46 15.82
N GLU A 209 -8.34 -18.67 15.26
CA GLU A 209 -9.23 -19.74 15.72
C GLU A 209 -9.01 -20.07 17.19
N ARG A 210 -7.76 -20.17 17.61
CA ARG A 210 -7.40 -20.44 19.02
C ARG A 210 -7.76 -19.28 19.94
N LEU A 211 -7.49 -18.04 19.53
CA LEU A 211 -7.82 -16.81 20.26
C LEU A 211 -9.34 -16.67 20.47
N GLY A 212 -10.15 -17.09 19.51
CA GLY A 212 -11.60 -17.07 19.63
C GLY A 212 -12.15 -17.97 20.76
N ARG A 213 -11.34 -18.92 21.25
CA ARG A 213 -11.71 -19.90 22.29
C ARG A 213 -10.86 -19.74 23.57
N ALA A 214 -9.84 -18.89 23.59
CA ALA A 214 -8.90 -18.78 24.67
C ALA A 214 -9.48 -18.00 25.88
N PRO A 215 -9.21 -18.41 27.13
CA PRO A 215 -9.57 -17.65 28.32
C PRO A 215 -8.79 -16.33 28.37
N SER A 216 -9.35 -15.33 29.06
CA SER A 216 -8.65 -14.06 29.31
C SER A 216 -7.43 -14.27 30.23
N GLY A 217 -6.33 -13.61 29.89
CA GLY A 217 -5.11 -13.65 30.73
C GLY A 217 -3.86 -13.24 29.96
N PRO A 218 -2.72 -13.13 30.66
CA PRO A 218 -1.46 -12.65 30.09
C PRO A 218 -1.00 -13.44 28.85
N THR A 219 -1.19 -14.76 28.85
CA THR A 219 -0.86 -15.63 27.71
C THR A 219 -1.68 -15.28 26.47
N THR A 220 -2.98 -15.04 26.65
CA THR A 220 -3.87 -14.63 25.56
C THR A 220 -3.56 -13.21 25.06
N GLU A 221 -3.26 -12.28 25.97
CA GLU A 221 -2.81 -10.92 25.60
C GLU A 221 -1.54 -10.97 24.76
N ARG A 222 -0.58 -11.81 25.16
CA ARG A 222 0.65 -12.02 24.39
C ARG A 222 0.38 -12.67 23.02
N ALA A 223 -0.57 -13.61 22.95
CA ALA A 223 -1.00 -14.20 21.68
C ALA A 223 -1.64 -13.16 20.75
N PHE A 224 -2.48 -12.26 21.26
CA PHE A 224 -3.01 -11.11 20.51
C PHE A 224 -1.89 -10.20 19.99
N PHE A 225 -0.86 -9.94 20.81
CA PHE A 225 0.27 -9.13 20.36
C PHE A 225 1.05 -9.81 19.22
N ILE A 226 1.31 -11.12 19.30
CA ILE A 226 1.94 -11.87 18.18
C ILE A 226 1.06 -11.81 16.91
N GLY A 227 -0.25 -11.93 17.08
CA GLY A 227 -1.20 -11.76 15.98
C GLY A 227 -1.18 -10.36 15.37
N ALA A 228 -0.97 -9.32 16.19
CA ALA A 228 -0.78 -7.95 15.71
C ALA A 228 0.50 -7.84 14.84
N GLU A 229 1.60 -8.45 15.27
CA GLU A 229 2.85 -8.49 14.51
C GLU A 229 2.67 -9.21 13.17
N LEU A 230 2.03 -10.38 13.15
CA LEU A 230 1.72 -11.12 11.92
C LEU A 230 0.78 -10.34 11.00
N SER A 231 -0.27 -9.71 11.53
CA SER A 231 -1.19 -8.85 10.77
C SER A 231 -0.46 -7.68 10.12
N LYS A 232 0.47 -7.02 10.84
CA LYS A 232 1.31 -5.96 10.28
C LYS A 232 2.24 -6.47 9.17
N VAL A 233 2.76 -7.70 9.30
CA VAL A 233 3.57 -8.34 8.24
C VAL A 233 2.70 -8.60 7.01
N ALA A 234 1.50 -9.18 7.18
CA ALA A 234 0.53 -9.42 6.10
C ALA A 234 0.15 -8.10 5.39
N ALA A 235 -0.10 -7.03 6.17
CA ALA A 235 -0.37 -5.69 5.64
C ALA A 235 0.79 -5.18 4.80
N SER A 236 2.02 -5.25 5.32
CA SER A 236 3.22 -4.78 4.60
C SER A 236 3.46 -5.56 3.31
N MET A 237 3.29 -6.88 3.33
CA MET A 237 3.41 -7.73 2.14
C MET A 237 2.32 -7.43 1.11
N SER A 238 1.09 -7.19 1.54
CA SER A 238 -0.02 -6.80 0.67
C SER A 238 0.23 -5.44 0.03
N PHE A 239 0.69 -4.47 0.81
CA PHE A 239 1.07 -3.14 0.34
C PHE A 239 2.21 -3.20 -0.70
N ASP A 240 3.26 -3.97 -0.43
CA ASP A 240 4.38 -4.15 -1.35
C ASP A 240 3.95 -4.85 -2.66
N ALA A 241 2.89 -5.66 -2.60
CA ALA A 241 2.27 -6.31 -3.76
C ALA A 241 1.27 -5.41 -4.52
N GLY A 242 1.00 -4.18 -4.05
CA GLY A 242 0.00 -3.27 -4.62
C GLY A 242 -1.45 -3.60 -4.26
N LEU A 243 -1.66 -4.50 -3.30
CA LEU A 243 -2.99 -4.90 -2.81
C LEU A 243 -3.44 -3.95 -1.68
N HIS A 244 -3.70 -2.69 -2.02
CA HIS A 244 -3.91 -1.61 -1.05
C HIS A 244 -5.09 -1.86 -0.12
N ASN A 245 -6.21 -2.38 -0.61
CA ASN A 245 -7.38 -2.69 0.24
C ASN A 245 -7.04 -3.81 1.24
N ALA A 246 -6.41 -4.89 0.80
CA ALA A 246 -5.98 -5.96 1.70
C ALA A 246 -4.97 -5.43 2.74
N ALA A 247 -4.02 -4.60 2.32
CA ALA A 247 -3.06 -3.98 3.23
C ALA A 247 -3.77 -3.16 4.32
N GLN A 248 -4.76 -2.34 3.95
CA GLN A 248 -5.53 -1.53 4.90
C GLN A 248 -6.28 -2.40 5.90
N ARG A 249 -6.97 -3.47 5.44
CA ARG A 249 -7.65 -4.41 6.34
C ARG A 249 -6.71 -4.99 7.38
N TYR A 250 -5.54 -5.49 6.95
CA TYR A 250 -4.57 -6.07 7.88
C TYR A 250 -3.92 -5.03 8.79
N TYR A 251 -3.73 -3.78 8.38
CA TYR A 251 -3.31 -2.71 9.29
C TYR A 251 -4.37 -2.43 10.37
N VAL A 252 -5.66 -2.36 9.99
CA VAL A 252 -6.76 -2.21 10.94
C VAL A 252 -6.78 -3.37 11.93
N LEU A 253 -6.69 -4.61 11.45
CA LEU A 253 -6.62 -5.80 12.31
C LEU A 253 -5.41 -5.77 13.23
N ALA A 254 -4.24 -5.31 12.74
CA ALA A 254 -3.04 -5.17 13.56
C ALA A 254 -3.24 -4.16 14.71
N VAL A 255 -3.89 -3.00 14.46
CA VAL A 255 -4.24 -2.02 15.50
C VAL A 255 -5.18 -2.66 16.54
N ARG A 256 -6.21 -3.37 16.09
CA ARG A 256 -7.20 -4.01 16.97
C ARG A 256 -6.58 -5.12 17.82
N MET A 257 -5.77 -5.99 17.23
CA MET A 257 -5.05 -7.03 17.94
C MET A 257 -4.01 -6.47 18.92
N ALA A 258 -3.28 -5.40 18.52
CA ALA A 258 -2.35 -4.73 19.43
C ALA A 258 -3.09 -4.14 20.64
N LYS A 259 -4.30 -3.61 20.45
CA LYS A 259 -5.16 -3.15 21.55
C LYS A 259 -5.58 -4.29 22.48
N ALA A 260 -5.96 -5.45 21.92
CA ALA A 260 -6.31 -6.63 22.70
C ALA A 260 -5.08 -7.24 23.44
N GLY A 261 -3.89 -7.05 22.88
CA GLY A 261 -2.60 -7.41 23.51
C GLY A 261 -2.01 -6.31 24.38
N HIS A 262 -2.79 -5.29 24.78
CA HIS A 262 -2.37 -4.17 25.63
C HIS A 262 -1.08 -3.47 25.19
N ASN A 263 -0.84 -3.38 23.87
CA ASN A 263 0.34 -2.72 23.30
C ASN A 263 -0.02 -1.51 22.44
N ASP A 264 -0.33 -0.39 23.10
CA ASP A 264 -0.70 0.86 22.44
C ASP A 264 0.45 1.42 21.56
N GLY A 265 1.71 1.19 21.95
CA GLY A 265 2.87 1.59 21.14
C GLY A 265 2.93 0.89 19.80
N PHE A 266 2.64 -0.42 19.77
CA PHE A 266 2.60 -1.16 18.51
C PHE A 266 1.37 -0.79 17.66
N ALA A 267 0.23 -0.49 18.29
CA ALA A 267 -0.95 0.02 17.61
C ALA A 267 -0.64 1.35 16.88
N ALA A 268 0.04 2.29 17.57
CA ALA A 268 0.49 3.54 16.96
C ALA A 268 1.48 3.33 15.80
N LEU A 269 2.39 2.35 15.92
CA LEU A 269 3.27 1.95 14.83
C LEU A 269 2.48 1.42 13.61
N CYS A 270 1.39 0.70 13.84
CA CYS A 270 0.50 0.23 12.75
C CYS A 270 -0.25 1.39 12.10
N LEU A 271 -0.73 2.38 12.88
CA LEU A 271 -1.32 3.61 12.37
C LEU A 271 -0.31 4.41 11.52
N ALA A 272 0.94 4.53 11.98
CA ALA A 272 2.03 5.16 11.21
C ALA A 272 2.33 4.43 9.89
N ALA A 273 2.21 3.11 9.87
CA ALA A 273 2.38 2.31 8.65
C ALA A 273 1.20 2.48 7.68
N MET A 274 -0.03 2.61 8.20
CA MET A 274 -1.23 2.91 7.42
C MET A 274 -1.19 4.36 6.88
N ALA A 275 -0.73 5.32 7.68
CA ALA A 275 -0.50 6.70 7.23
C ALA A 275 0.45 6.75 6.03
N ARG A 276 1.53 5.97 6.05
CA ARG A 276 2.41 5.83 4.89
C ARG A 276 1.67 5.33 3.65
N GLN A 277 0.71 4.42 3.79
CA GLN A 277 -0.12 3.98 2.67
C GLN A 277 -0.95 5.15 2.11
N MET A 278 -1.51 5.99 2.98
CA MET A 278 -2.25 7.19 2.55
C MET A 278 -1.35 8.18 1.80
N PHE A 279 -0.13 8.40 2.28
CA PHE A 279 0.85 9.25 1.59
C PHE A 279 1.22 8.73 0.20
N ASP A 280 1.43 7.43 0.06
CA ASP A 280 1.74 6.81 -1.24
C ASP A 280 0.52 6.82 -2.20
N LEU A 281 -0.70 6.98 -1.67
CA LEU A 281 -1.94 7.16 -2.42
C LEU A 281 -2.29 8.64 -2.69
N GLY A 282 -1.43 9.59 -2.31
CA GLY A 282 -1.65 11.03 -2.48
C GLY A 282 -2.73 11.60 -1.57
N ARG A 283 -2.88 11.05 -0.36
CA ARG A 283 -3.86 11.44 0.67
C ARG A 283 -3.15 11.89 1.95
N PRO A 284 -2.38 13.00 1.91
CA PRO A 284 -1.56 13.43 3.05
C PRO A 284 -2.39 13.84 4.26
N GLU A 285 -3.60 14.39 4.09
CA GLU A 285 -4.50 14.77 5.17
C GLU A 285 -4.95 13.55 5.96
N ASP A 286 -5.44 12.51 5.26
CA ASP A 286 -5.86 11.25 5.90
C ASP A 286 -4.70 10.57 6.64
N GLY A 287 -3.50 10.62 6.04
CA GLY A 287 -2.29 10.14 6.69
C GLY A 287 -1.92 10.92 7.95
N LEU A 288 -2.08 12.25 7.93
CA LEU A 288 -1.85 13.11 9.09
C LEU A 288 -2.80 12.78 10.24
N GLU A 289 -4.09 12.60 9.96
CA GLU A 289 -5.09 12.23 10.98
C GLU A 289 -4.74 10.89 11.66
N LEU A 290 -4.31 9.89 10.90
CA LEU A 290 -3.84 8.61 11.46
C LEU A 290 -2.61 8.77 12.36
N VAL A 291 -1.67 9.64 11.97
CA VAL A 291 -0.47 9.93 12.77
C VAL A 291 -0.85 10.64 14.06
N GLN A 292 -1.70 11.65 13.98
CA GLN A 292 -2.19 12.39 15.14
C GLN A 292 -2.98 11.51 16.11
N LEU A 293 -3.78 10.59 15.60
CA LEU A 293 -4.45 9.57 16.41
C LEU A 293 -3.42 8.72 17.15
N GLY A 294 -2.35 8.25 16.48
CA GLY A 294 -1.25 7.50 17.10
C GLY A 294 -0.51 8.29 18.18
N GLN A 295 -0.18 9.55 17.91
CA GLN A 295 0.47 10.46 18.87
C GLN A 295 -0.41 10.70 20.12
N TYR A 296 -1.70 10.95 19.91
CA TYR A 296 -2.63 11.17 21.02
C TYR A 296 -2.77 9.91 21.88
N GLY A 297 -2.94 8.75 21.28
CA GLY A 297 -3.09 7.49 22.02
C GLY A 297 -1.86 7.08 22.82
N THR A 298 -0.67 7.46 22.34
CA THR A 298 0.61 7.14 23.02
C THR A 298 1.25 8.30 23.78
N ARG A 299 0.53 9.41 23.98
CA ARG A 299 1.09 10.64 24.63
C ARG A 299 1.68 10.40 26.01
N ARG A 300 1.22 9.36 26.73
CA ARG A 300 1.69 9.03 28.10
C ARG A 300 2.62 7.79 28.12
N THR A 301 2.52 6.94 27.12
CA THR A 301 3.18 5.61 27.10
C THR A 301 4.21 5.47 26.00
N GLY A 302 4.20 6.40 25.01
CA GLY A 302 5.10 6.32 23.86
C GLY A 302 6.54 6.58 24.25
N THR A 303 7.44 5.69 23.80
CA THR A 303 8.89 5.88 23.97
C THR A 303 9.39 7.05 23.11
N PRO A 304 10.55 7.62 23.42
CA PRO A 304 11.16 8.68 22.60
C PRO A 304 11.34 8.28 21.14
N THR A 305 11.74 7.05 20.86
CA THR A 305 11.87 6.53 19.49
C THR A 305 10.53 6.45 18.76
N LEU A 306 9.45 6.01 19.42
CA LEU A 306 8.11 5.97 18.82
C LEU A 306 7.62 7.39 18.52
N LYS A 307 7.81 8.33 19.44
CA LYS A 307 7.46 9.75 19.23
C LYS A 307 8.20 10.33 18.03
N ALA A 308 9.51 10.10 17.93
CA ALA A 308 10.33 10.52 16.80
C ALA A 308 9.81 9.92 15.48
N LEU A 309 9.50 8.64 15.46
CA LEU A 309 8.94 7.96 14.28
C LEU A 309 7.62 8.60 13.84
N LEU A 310 6.69 8.85 14.77
CA LEU A 310 5.40 9.48 14.48
C LEU A 310 5.58 10.91 13.94
N LEU A 311 6.47 11.69 14.53
CA LEU A 311 6.81 13.05 14.09
C LEU A 311 7.43 13.06 12.68
N THR A 312 8.24 12.04 12.31
CA THR A 312 8.71 11.93 10.92
C THR A 312 7.58 11.61 9.93
N ARG A 313 6.52 10.93 10.36
CA ARG A 313 5.32 10.71 9.52
C ARG A 313 4.49 11.98 9.39
N GLU A 314 4.36 12.75 10.47
CA GLU A 314 3.74 14.07 10.46
C GLU A 314 4.49 15.03 9.52
N ALA A 315 5.83 15.07 9.61
CA ALA A 315 6.66 15.81 8.67
C ALA A 315 6.43 15.37 7.21
N TRP A 316 6.22 14.07 6.97
CA TRP A 316 5.90 13.60 5.61
C TRP A 316 4.60 14.19 5.07
N ALA A 317 3.54 14.22 5.88
CA ALA A 317 2.29 14.85 5.50
C ALA A 317 2.52 16.33 5.12
N TYR A 318 3.20 17.08 5.99
CA TYR A 318 3.50 18.49 5.75
C TYR A 318 4.36 18.72 4.50
N ALA A 319 5.35 17.85 4.24
CA ALA A 319 6.15 17.91 3.03
C ALA A 319 5.32 17.75 1.76
N GLN A 320 4.37 16.79 1.73
CA GLN A 320 3.48 16.59 0.59
C GLN A 320 2.48 17.74 0.39
N MET A 321 2.09 18.40 1.48
CA MET A 321 1.21 19.59 1.46
C MET A 321 1.96 20.90 1.19
N GLY A 322 3.30 20.89 1.05
CA GLY A 322 4.11 22.09 0.87
C GLY A 322 4.16 23.01 2.10
N LYS A 323 3.87 22.49 3.30
CA LYS A 323 3.85 23.24 4.56
C LYS A 323 5.24 23.29 5.20
N THR A 324 6.10 24.15 4.69
CA THR A 324 7.53 24.22 5.04
C THR A 324 7.78 24.44 6.53
N ARG A 325 7.05 25.40 7.16
CA ARG A 325 7.24 25.73 8.57
C ARG A 325 6.89 24.56 9.49
N GLU A 326 5.73 23.96 9.29
CA GLU A 326 5.21 22.82 10.05
C GLU A 326 6.11 21.60 9.84
N PHE A 327 6.63 21.41 8.62
CA PHE A 327 7.60 20.38 8.31
C PHE A 327 8.86 20.49 9.18
N HIS A 328 9.52 21.65 9.18
CA HIS A 328 10.75 21.85 9.96
C HIS A 328 10.50 21.76 11.47
N GLN A 329 9.35 22.22 11.95
CA GLN A 329 8.97 22.05 13.34
C GLN A 329 8.85 20.58 13.72
N ALA A 330 8.15 19.77 12.90
CA ALA A 330 7.98 18.34 13.15
C ALA A 330 9.32 17.59 13.07
N VAL A 331 10.21 17.97 12.14
CA VAL A 331 11.56 17.40 12.03
C VAL A 331 12.39 17.73 13.28
N GLY A 332 12.42 18.98 13.73
CA GLY A 332 13.14 19.37 14.94
C GLY A 332 12.66 18.60 16.17
N MET A 333 11.34 18.52 16.36
CA MET A 333 10.75 17.74 17.45
C MET A 333 11.09 16.24 17.33
N ALA A 334 11.17 15.68 16.12
CA ALA A 334 11.57 14.29 15.92
C ALA A 334 13.03 14.05 16.33
N GLN A 335 13.94 14.93 15.96
CA GLN A 335 15.35 14.86 16.33
C GLN A 335 15.55 15.01 17.84
N ASP A 336 14.88 15.98 18.47
CA ASP A 336 14.92 16.18 19.93
C ASP A 336 14.38 14.97 20.70
N SER A 337 13.27 14.41 20.23
CA SER A 337 12.72 13.20 20.85
C SER A 337 13.66 12.01 20.68
N PHE A 338 14.22 11.82 19.49
CA PHE A 338 15.14 10.71 19.23
C PHE A 338 16.44 10.80 20.03
N ALA A 339 16.94 12.02 20.26
CA ALA A 339 18.12 12.25 21.11
C ALA A 339 17.92 11.81 22.56
N GLN A 340 16.66 11.74 23.03
CA GLN A 340 16.29 11.32 24.39
C GLN A 340 16.07 9.79 24.50
N ARG A 341 16.31 9.03 23.41
CA ARG A 341 16.07 7.59 23.44
C ARG A 341 17.03 6.85 24.36
N ASP A 342 16.52 5.82 25.00
CA ASP A 342 17.31 4.80 25.65
C ASP A 342 17.34 3.55 24.76
N ALA A 343 18.43 3.38 24.00
CA ALA A 343 18.52 2.35 22.96
C ALA A 343 18.38 0.92 23.52
N ASP A 344 18.78 0.68 24.78
CA ASP A 344 18.75 -0.63 25.43
C ASP A 344 17.33 -1.00 25.89
N ASN A 345 16.49 0.00 26.18
CA ASN A 345 15.13 -0.18 26.68
C ASN A 345 14.03 0.07 25.63
N GLU A 346 14.40 0.32 24.37
CA GLU A 346 13.40 0.46 23.30
C GLU A 346 12.75 -0.87 22.92
N PRO A 347 11.44 -0.88 22.67
CA PRO A 347 10.75 -2.08 22.21
C PRO A 347 11.37 -2.64 20.94
N ARG A 348 11.48 -3.98 20.87
CA ARG A 348 12.09 -4.73 19.76
C ARG A 348 11.57 -4.32 18.36
N TYR A 349 10.28 -3.97 18.25
CA TYR A 349 9.67 -3.55 17.00
C TYR A 349 10.13 -2.16 16.52
N LEU A 350 10.85 -1.38 17.34
CA LEU A 350 11.43 -0.09 17.00
C LEU A 350 12.94 -0.14 16.69
N HIS A 351 13.62 -1.26 16.94
CA HIS A 351 15.10 -1.38 16.77
C HIS A 351 15.58 -1.06 15.34
N ASN A 352 14.70 -1.15 14.34
CA ASN A 352 15.03 -0.77 12.97
C ASN A 352 14.96 0.74 12.71
N PHE A 353 14.45 1.52 13.66
CA PHE A 353 14.42 2.98 13.59
C PHE A 353 15.63 3.54 14.31
N ASP A 354 16.80 3.35 13.71
CA ASP A 354 18.10 3.86 14.17
C ASP A 354 18.37 5.28 13.63
N GLU A 355 19.52 5.86 13.99
CA GLU A 355 19.90 7.21 13.54
C GLU A 355 20.01 7.29 12.01
N ALA A 356 20.55 6.26 11.37
CA ALA A 356 20.61 6.20 9.90
C ALA A 356 19.20 6.20 9.27
N GLU A 357 18.23 5.52 9.89
CA GLU A 357 16.84 5.53 9.42
C GLU A 357 16.18 6.88 9.64
N LEU A 358 16.38 7.52 10.79
CA LEU A 358 15.88 8.87 11.07
C LEU A 358 16.39 9.86 10.01
N GLU A 359 17.70 9.91 9.78
CA GLU A 359 18.33 10.79 8.80
C GLU A 359 17.82 10.50 7.36
N GLY A 360 17.77 9.22 6.98
CA GLY A 360 17.28 8.83 5.66
C GLY A 360 15.81 9.20 5.42
N VAL A 361 14.96 9.06 6.45
CA VAL A 361 13.55 9.47 6.38
C VAL A 361 13.44 10.99 6.28
N ILE A 362 14.16 11.75 7.12
CA ILE A 362 14.15 13.22 7.06
C ILE A 362 14.61 13.69 5.67
N GLY A 363 15.73 13.19 5.18
CA GLY A 363 16.24 13.56 3.86
C GLY A 363 15.27 13.26 2.73
N ALA A 364 14.62 12.09 2.76
CA ALA A 364 13.59 11.75 1.79
C ALA A 364 12.38 12.71 1.85
N ARG A 365 12.01 13.21 3.03
CA ARG A 365 10.90 14.17 3.19
C ARG A 365 11.32 15.58 2.81
N CYS A 366 12.56 16.02 3.12
CA CYS A 366 13.11 17.26 2.57
C CYS A 366 13.06 17.28 1.03
N ARG A 367 13.37 16.14 0.39
CA ARG A 367 13.25 15.99 -1.05
C ARG A 367 11.78 16.10 -1.53
N ASP A 368 10.82 15.53 -0.81
CA ASP A 368 9.39 15.68 -1.16
C ASP A 368 8.96 17.15 -1.04
N LEU A 369 9.42 17.86 -0.01
CA LEU A 369 9.20 19.28 0.15
C LEU A 369 9.89 20.12 -0.94
N ALA A 370 11.07 19.69 -1.41
CA ALA A 370 11.81 20.36 -2.49
C ALA A 370 11.04 20.37 -3.85
N MET A 371 10.01 19.55 -4.00
CA MET A 371 9.10 19.64 -5.14
C MET A 371 8.24 20.92 -5.12
N HIS A 372 8.04 21.51 -3.93
CA HIS A 372 7.31 22.77 -3.71
C HIS A 372 8.26 23.96 -3.52
N ASP A 373 9.40 23.72 -2.86
CA ASP A 373 10.44 24.71 -2.57
C ASP A 373 11.83 24.12 -2.89
N PRO A 374 12.39 24.35 -4.10
CA PRO A 374 13.67 23.78 -4.53
C PRO A 374 14.85 24.04 -3.58
N ALA A 375 14.81 25.10 -2.75
CA ALA A 375 15.86 25.39 -1.76
C ALA A 375 16.02 24.27 -0.73
N GLN A 376 14.98 23.47 -0.51
CA GLN A 376 15.01 22.34 0.42
C GLN A 376 15.86 21.15 -0.08
N ALA A 377 16.27 21.14 -1.35
CA ALA A 377 17.12 20.08 -1.91
C ALA A 377 18.48 19.99 -1.22
N VAL A 378 19.03 21.11 -0.73
CA VAL A 378 20.30 21.14 0.01
C VAL A 378 20.17 20.36 1.32
N PHE A 379 19.09 20.57 2.07
CA PHE A 379 18.84 19.84 3.31
C PHE A 379 18.59 18.34 3.05
N ALA A 380 17.85 18.03 1.97
CA ALA A 380 17.64 16.65 1.55
C ALA A 380 18.98 15.93 1.30
N GLU A 381 19.90 16.53 0.56
CA GLU A 381 21.21 15.98 0.29
C GLU A 381 22.04 15.77 1.57
N GLN A 382 22.06 16.74 2.46
CA GLN A 382 22.80 16.65 3.73
C GLN A 382 22.33 15.45 4.57
N HIS A 383 21.03 15.35 4.80
CA HIS A 383 20.44 14.27 5.59
C HIS A 383 20.64 12.89 4.94
N ILE A 384 20.45 12.76 3.62
CA ILE A 384 20.64 11.48 2.93
C ILE A 384 22.12 11.05 2.98
N ARG A 385 23.07 11.98 2.79
CA ARG A 385 24.49 11.66 2.90
C ARG A 385 24.87 11.22 4.31
N ARG A 386 24.31 11.87 5.34
CA ARG A 386 24.49 11.43 6.73
C ARG A 386 23.91 10.04 6.97
N ALA A 387 22.71 9.75 6.46
CA ALA A 387 22.13 8.43 6.50
C ALA A 387 23.05 7.38 5.86
N LEU A 388 23.58 7.64 4.68
CA LEU A 388 24.51 6.75 3.97
C LEU A 388 25.81 6.50 4.75
N ALA A 389 26.32 7.51 5.46
CA ALA A 389 27.53 7.40 6.29
C ALA A 389 27.29 6.54 7.55
N LEU A 390 26.09 6.64 8.15
CA LEU A 390 25.71 5.91 9.37
C LEU A 390 25.16 4.50 9.10
N ARG A 391 24.69 4.24 7.85
CA ARG A 391 24.00 3.01 7.52
C ARG A 391 24.92 1.80 7.51
N ASP A 392 24.57 0.77 8.29
CA ASP A 392 25.23 -0.51 8.27
C ASP A 392 25.29 -1.07 6.83
N PRO A 393 26.48 -1.46 6.34
CA PRO A 393 26.65 -2.00 4.99
C PRO A 393 25.78 -3.24 4.69
N SER A 394 25.43 -4.03 5.68
CA SER A 394 24.55 -5.19 5.54
C SER A 394 23.10 -4.82 5.19
N LYS A 395 22.68 -3.59 5.49
CA LYS A 395 21.33 -3.06 5.17
C LYS A 395 21.24 -2.60 3.70
N VAL A 396 21.64 -3.49 2.77
CA VAL A 396 21.78 -3.21 1.33
C VAL A 396 20.56 -2.56 0.70
N ARG A 397 19.34 -3.04 1.06
CA ARG A 397 18.09 -2.48 0.54
C ARG A 397 17.85 -1.04 0.99
N ASN A 398 18.10 -0.73 2.26
CA ASN A 398 17.90 0.61 2.80
C ASN A 398 18.91 1.57 2.16
N ARG A 399 20.17 1.12 2.01
CA ARG A 399 21.20 1.87 1.30
C ARG A 399 20.80 2.19 -0.14
N ALA A 400 20.20 1.22 -0.86
CA ALA A 400 19.68 1.46 -2.20
C ALA A 400 18.58 2.54 -2.22
N PHE A 401 17.69 2.56 -1.22
CA PHE A 401 16.69 3.63 -1.09
C PHE A 401 17.33 5.00 -0.86
N ASP A 402 18.36 5.08 -0.02
CA ASP A 402 19.07 6.33 0.25
C ASP A 402 19.78 6.84 -1.02
N VAL A 403 20.49 5.97 -1.77
CA VAL A 403 21.14 6.35 -3.03
C VAL A 403 20.14 6.81 -4.09
N ILE A 404 19.01 6.09 -4.26
CA ILE A 404 17.94 6.51 -5.19
C ILE A 404 17.34 7.83 -4.73
N GLY A 405 17.16 8.02 -3.41
CA GLY A 405 16.70 9.27 -2.80
C GLY A 405 17.65 10.43 -3.14
N LEU A 406 18.95 10.22 -3.01
CA LEU A 406 19.99 11.21 -3.35
C LEU A 406 19.97 11.55 -4.85
N ALA A 407 19.86 10.54 -5.71
CA ALA A 407 19.75 10.75 -7.15
C ALA A 407 18.52 11.61 -7.51
N ARG A 408 17.37 11.33 -6.90
CA ARG A 408 16.15 12.14 -7.11
C ARG A 408 16.30 13.55 -6.56
N THR A 409 17.05 13.75 -5.47
CA THR A 409 17.40 15.07 -4.94
C THR A 409 18.27 15.84 -5.93
N LYS A 410 19.29 15.21 -6.50
CA LYS A 410 20.12 15.81 -7.56
C LYS A 410 19.29 16.21 -8.80
N MET A 411 18.29 15.40 -9.17
CA MET A 411 17.38 15.72 -10.26
C MET A 411 16.58 17.00 -9.98
N VAL A 412 16.08 17.17 -8.74
CA VAL A 412 15.35 18.39 -8.31
C VAL A 412 16.29 19.60 -8.27
N ALA A 413 17.55 19.40 -7.85
CA ALA A 413 18.57 20.45 -7.81
C ALA A 413 19.10 20.87 -9.20
N GLY A 414 18.63 20.24 -10.28
CA GLY A 414 19.02 20.58 -11.66
C GLY A 414 20.34 19.95 -12.12
N ASP A 415 20.79 18.88 -11.47
CA ASP A 415 22.01 18.12 -11.81
C ASP A 415 21.64 16.69 -12.28
N PRO A 416 21.08 16.53 -13.50
CA PRO A 416 20.62 15.25 -14.00
C PRO A 416 21.77 14.26 -14.29
N GLU A 417 22.98 14.72 -14.60
CA GLU A 417 24.13 13.85 -14.89
C GLU A 417 24.62 13.18 -13.59
N ALA A 418 24.80 13.95 -12.51
CA ALA A 418 25.13 13.38 -11.20
C ALA A 418 24.04 12.44 -10.69
N ALA A 419 22.76 12.76 -10.95
CA ALA A 419 21.64 11.88 -10.62
C ALA A 419 21.75 10.52 -11.34
N CYS A 420 22.07 10.52 -12.62
CA CYS A 420 22.27 9.30 -13.41
C CYS A 420 23.48 8.49 -12.93
N GLY A 421 24.58 9.14 -12.56
CA GLY A 421 25.76 8.49 -11.97
C GLY A 421 25.38 7.66 -10.74
N LEU A 422 24.64 8.26 -9.79
CA LEU A 422 24.16 7.60 -8.58
C LEU A 422 23.22 6.41 -8.88
N ILE A 423 22.33 6.54 -9.86
CA ILE A 423 21.47 5.42 -10.27
C ILE A 423 22.30 4.28 -10.84
N ASN A 424 23.25 4.58 -11.72
CA ASN A 424 24.09 3.55 -12.34
C ASN A 424 24.93 2.78 -11.31
N GLU A 425 25.35 3.43 -10.20
CA GLU A 425 26.00 2.75 -9.07
C GLU A 425 25.08 1.75 -8.37
N VAL A 426 23.79 2.03 -8.27
CA VAL A 426 22.83 1.19 -7.51
C VAL A 426 22.20 0.10 -8.36
N LEU A 427 22.15 0.23 -9.70
CA LEU A 427 21.48 -0.71 -10.60
C LEU A 427 21.95 -2.17 -10.44
N PRO A 428 23.27 -2.49 -10.36
CA PRO A 428 23.72 -3.88 -10.19
C PRO A 428 23.23 -4.50 -8.87
N THR A 429 23.12 -3.69 -7.83
CA THR A 429 22.59 -4.12 -6.53
C THR A 429 21.09 -4.28 -6.57
N ALA A 430 20.38 -3.35 -7.20
CA ALA A 430 18.94 -3.37 -7.34
C ALA A 430 18.45 -4.60 -8.12
N ALA A 431 19.17 -5.00 -9.16
CA ALA A 431 18.88 -6.22 -9.95
C ALA A 431 18.93 -7.50 -9.10
N LYS A 432 19.83 -7.55 -8.11
CA LYS A 432 19.99 -8.71 -7.20
C LYS A 432 18.96 -8.73 -6.06
N LEU A 433 18.38 -7.58 -5.73
CA LEU A 433 17.54 -7.41 -4.52
C LEU A 433 16.12 -7.91 -4.69
N SER A 434 15.64 -8.45 -5.75
CA SER A 434 14.24 -8.92 -5.94
C SER A 434 13.16 -8.10 -5.18
N SER A 435 13.38 -6.77 -5.03
CA SER A 435 12.56 -5.88 -4.21
C SER A 435 11.66 -5.02 -5.09
N GLY A 436 10.36 -5.34 -5.13
CA GLY A 436 9.39 -4.55 -5.90
C GLY A 436 9.35 -3.07 -5.51
N ARG A 437 9.69 -2.72 -4.25
CA ARG A 437 9.78 -1.32 -3.81
C ARG A 437 10.98 -0.59 -4.40
N VAL A 438 12.15 -1.25 -4.47
CA VAL A 438 13.34 -0.66 -5.10
C VAL A 438 13.06 -0.42 -6.57
N LEU A 439 12.48 -1.40 -7.25
CA LEU A 439 12.11 -1.26 -8.67
C LEU A 439 11.13 -0.10 -8.89
N ARG A 440 10.08 0.04 -8.06
CA ARG A 440 9.15 1.18 -8.16
C ARG A 440 9.87 2.53 -7.98
N LYS A 441 10.82 2.64 -7.04
CA LYS A 441 11.59 3.89 -6.84
C LYS A 441 12.50 4.21 -8.02
N LEU A 442 13.06 3.21 -8.68
CA LEU A 442 13.79 3.38 -9.94
C LEU A 442 12.86 3.82 -11.08
N GLU A 443 11.65 3.24 -11.16
CA GLU A 443 10.64 3.67 -12.14
C GLU A 443 10.19 5.12 -11.91
N ASP A 444 10.00 5.51 -10.64
CA ASP A 444 9.67 6.89 -10.28
C ASP A 444 10.79 7.84 -10.74
N PHE A 445 12.07 7.48 -10.48
CA PHE A 445 13.21 8.22 -11.00
C PHE A 445 13.16 8.32 -12.53
N ALA A 446 12.94 7.21 -13.24
CA ALA A 446 12.91 7.20 -14.69
C ALA A 446 11.77 8.07 -15.28
N LYS A 447 10.62 8.19 -14.56
CA LYS A 447 9.52 9.10 -14.92
C LYS A 447 9.94 10.56 -14.72
N GLU A 448 10.50 10.90 -13.55
CA GLU A 448 10.98 12.26 -13.23
C GLU A 448 12.09 12.71 -14.19
N ALA A 449 13.01 11.81 -14.55
CA ALA A 449 14.09 12.07 -15.49
C ALA A 449 13.63 12.29 -16.94
N ALA A 450 12.38 11.90 -17.28
CA ALA A 450 11.88 11.99 -18.67
C ALA A 450 11.92 13.41 -19.26
N ARG A 451 11.81 14.45 -18.42
CA ARG A 451 11.92 15.86 -18.83
C ARG A 451 13.31 16.21 -19.38
N HIS A 452 14.35 15.46 -18.97
CA HIS A 452 15.75 15.65 -19.38
C HIS A 452 16.20 14.61 -20.43
N ARG A 453 15.28 13.95 -21.14
CA ARG A 453 15.57 12.89 -22.12
C ARG A 453 16.52 13.29 -23.25
N HIS A 454 16.72 14.59 -23.45
CA HIS A 454 17.67 15.13 -24.45
C HIS A 454 19.13 14.95 -24.03
N ILE A 455 19.41 14.63 -22.77
CA ILE A 455 20.75 14.36 -22.24
C ILE A 455 21.03 12.87 -22.44
N PRO A 456 22.11 12.48 -23.15
CA PRO A 456 22.42 11.07 -23.42
C PRO A 456 22.48 10.20 -22.17
N ALA A 457 23.20 10.64 -21.12
CA ALA A 457 23.32 9.91 -19.86
C ALA A 457 21.96 9.61 -19.20
N VAL A 458 20.98 10.51 -19.34
CA VAL A 458 19.62 10.31 -18.84
C VAL A 458 18.90 9.23 -19.65
N GLN A 459 19.04 9.25 -20.98
CA GLN A 459 18.41 8.24 -21.83
C GLN A 459 18.98 6.85 -21.55
N ASP A 460 20.31 6.72 -21.47
CA ASP A 460 21.01 5.47 -21.19
C ASP A 460 20.59 4.88 -19.82
N THR A 461 20.52 5.72 -18.78
CA THR A 461 20.10 5.31 -17.43
C THR A 461 18.64 4.83 -17.43
N ARG A 462 17.73 5.52 -18.15
CA ARG A 462 16.33 5.11 -18.26
C ARG A 462 16.17 3.77 -18.98
N ASP A 463 16.98 3.51 -19.99
CA ASP A 463 16.97 2.25 -20.73
C ASP A 463 17.55 1.11 -19.88
N ALA A 464 18.60 1.36 -19.09
CA ALA A 464 19.13 0.43 -18.12
C ALA A 464 18.11 0.05 -17.02
N ILE A 465 17.32 1.01 -16.51
CA ILE A 465 16.23 0.74 -15.56
C ILE A 465 15.16 -0.15 -16.20
N ARG A 466 14.80 0.08 -17.46
CA ARG A 466 13.82 -0.76 -18.18
C ARG A 466 14.32 -2.19 -18.35
N ALA A 467 15.60 -2.38 -18.65
CA ALA A 467 16.21 -3.70 -18.84
C ALA A 467 16.11 -4.57 -17.58
N ILE A 468 16.32 -4.00 -16.38
CA ILE A 468 16.19 -4.75 -15.11
C ILE A 468 14.76 -5.25 -14.88
N ARG A 469 13.75 -4.56 -15.39
CA ARG A 469 12.35 -4.95 -15.23
C ARG A 469 11.95 -6.14 -16.11
N THR A 470 12.64 -6.32 -17.22
CA THR A 470 12.35 -7.38 -18.21
C THR A 470 13.15 -8.66 -17.97
N ALA A 471 14.19 -8.61 -17.15
CA ALA A 471 15.01 -9.73 -16.71
C ALA A 471 14.46 -10.37 -15.43
#